data_55eb448231de2d54cc49e8c67490c292
#
_entry.id   55eb448231de2d54cc49e8c67490c292
#
_cell.length_a   1.000
_cell.length_b   1.000
_cell.length_c   1.000
_cell.angle_alpha   90.00
_cell.angle_beta   90.00
_cell.angle_gamma   90.00
#
_symmetry.space_group_name_H-M   'P 1'
#
loop_
_entity.id
_entity.type
_entity.pdbx_description
1 polymer ?
#
loop_
_entity_poly.entity_id
_entity_poly.type
_entity_poly.pdbx_seq_one_letter_code
_entity_poly.pdbx_strand_id
1 'polypeptide(L)'
;VQTAEDWTFSFSEAYRNLVEHFKTQSLEGFGCENMEAAISSAGALIHYLRETQKSAMEHITALTPFPINDYMAVDQCTLASLELVQSSEGSRKNSLLDLLDLSHTPMGARRIREWVLKPLIDAKKIRERLNIVADFKDNPTERKHLRDLLKHIFDLERLLGRITLSACNARDLIALKTSLEVFPDLSEALKS
;
A
#
# COMPACT_ATOMS: atom_id res chain seq x y z
N VAL A 1 -6.25 -25.76 6.75
CA VAL A 1 -5.01 -25.15 7.27
C VAL A 1 -3.89 -26.13 6.97
N GLN A 2 -2.91 -25.73 6.18
CA GLN A 2 -1.70 -26.53 5.94
C GLN A 2 -0.68 -26.18 7.03
N THR A 3 -0.16 -27.19 7.71
CA THR A 3 0.91 -27.02 8.71
C THR A 3 2.25 -27.06 7.98
N ALA A 4 3.10 -26.08 8.21
CA ALA A 4 4.51 -26.12 7.79
C ALA A 4 5.37 -26.66 8.93
N GLU A 5 6.52 -27.23 8.61
CA GLU A 5 7.46 -27.73 9.61
C GLU A 5 8.16 -26.61 10.37
N ASP A 6 8.38 -26.77 11.67
CA ASP A 6 8.88 -25.72 12.56
C ASP A 6 10.22 -25.12 12.09
N TRP A 7 11.09 -25.91 11.45
CA TRP A 7 12.38 -25.44 10.96
C TRP A 7 12.27 -24.35 9.88
N THR A 8 11.15 -24.32 9.13
CA THR A 8 10.92 -23.30 8.09
C THR A 8 10.79 -21.90 8.68
N PHE A 9 10.39 -21.81 9.95
CA PHE A 9 10.26 -20.56 10.71
C PHE A 9 11.52 -20.21 11.50
N SER A 10 12.59 -21.05 11.44
CA SER A 10 13.84 -20.69 12.09
C SER A 10 14.44 -19.44 11.45
N PHE A 11 14.92 -18.51 12.29
CA PHE A 11 15.47 -17.23 11.81
C PHE A 11 16.57 -17.41 10.76
N SER A 12 17.50 -18.35 11.01
CA SER A 12 18.63 -18.60 10.10
C SER A 12 18.19 -19.07 8.72
N GLU A 13 17.24 -20.00 8.64
CA GLU A 13 16.70 -20.47 7.37
C GLU A 13 15.89 -19.42 6.66
N ALA A 14 15.01 -18.74 7.40
CA ALA A 14 14.18 -17.67 6.87
C ALA A 14 15.01 -16.51 6.32
N TYR A 15 16.04 -16.09 7.05
CA TYR A 15 16.96 -15.05 6.61
C TYR A 15 17.70 -15.47 5.32
N ARG A 16 18.24 -16.70 5.28
CA ARG A 16 18.91 -17.24 4.09
C ARG A 16 17.97 -17.26 2.89
N ASN A 17 16.75 -17.74 3.05
CA ASN A 17 15.74 -17.79 1.98
C ASN A 17 15.41 -16.41 1.40
N LEU A 18 15.34 -15.39 2.24
CA LEU A 18 15.08 -14.00 1.80
C LEU A 18 16.29 -13.43 1.07
N VAL A 19 17.49 -13.55 1.63
CA VAL A 19 18.75 -13.06 1.01
C VAL A 19 18.94 -13.70 -0.37
N GLU A 20 18.72 -15.01 -0.47
CA GLU A 20 18.81 -15.74 -1.73
C GLU A 20 17.75 -15.27 -2.74
N HIS A 21 16.50 -15.08 -2.30
CA HIS A 21 15.41 -14.65 -3.16
C HIS A 21 15.65 -13.26 -3.73
N PHE A 22 16.04 -12.31 -2.88
CA PHE A 22 16.29 -10.92 -3.29
C PHE A 22 17.70 -10.70 -3.86
N LYS A 23 18.54 -11.75 -3.90
CA LYS A 23 19.93 -11.70 -4.41
C LYS A 23 20.75 -10.59 -3.75
N THR A 24 20.62 -10.45 -2.43
CA THR A 24 21.32 -9.44 -1.60
C THR A 24 22.31 -10.10 -0.66
N GLN A 25 23.21 -9.31 -0.07
CA GLN A 25 24.16 -9.81 0.94
C GLN A 25 23.57 -9.72 2.36
N SER A 26 22.64 -8.77 2.59
CA SER A 26 21.97 -8.56 3.88
C SER A 26 20.57 -8.01 3.66
N LEU A 27 19.75 -8.00 4.72
CA LEU A 27 18.42 -7.40 4.71
C LEU A 27 18.42 -5.93 5.21
N GLU A 28 19.59 -5.35 5.50
CA GLU A 28 19.73 -3.95 5.92
C GLU A 28 19.07 -2.97 4.96
N GLY A 29 19.31 -3.17 3.66
CA GLY A 29 18.74 -2.30 2.61
C GLY A 29 17.22 -2.27 2.58
N PHE A 30 16.57 -3.26 3.17
CA PHE A 30 15.12 -3.32 3.33
C PHE A 30 14.63 -2.74 4.67
N GLY A 31 15.55 -2.38 5.59
CA GLY A 31 15.21 -1.80 6.89
C GLY A 31 14.54 -2.77 7.88
N CYS A 32 14.72 -4.09 7.71
CA CYS A 32 14.06 -5.10 8.54
C CYS A 32 15.02 -5.96 9.37
N GLU A 33 16.32 -5.66 9.43
CA GLU A 33 17.36 -6.49 10.01
C GLU A 33 17.11 -6.90 11.49
N ASN A 34 16.47 -6.03 12.27
CA ASN A 34 16.17 -6.28 13.68
C ASN A 34 14.75 -6.82 13.93
N MET A 35 14.06 -7.29 12.89
CA MET A 35 12.67 -7.76 12.98
C MET A 35 12.60 -9.29 12.90
N GLU A 36 13.15 -10.00 13.86
CA GLU A 36 13.30 -11.47 13.83
C GLU A 36 11.99 -12.21 13.49
N ALA A 37 10.89 -11.89 14.16
CA ALA A 37 9.60 -12.53 13.91
C ALA A 37 9.06 -12.25 12.50
N ALA A 38 9.28 -11.04 11.96
CA ALA A 38 8.87 -10.67 10.62
C ALA A 38 9.73 -11.38 9.57
N ILE A 39 11.03 -11.46 9.79
CA ILE A 39 11.97 -12.18 8.92
C ILE A 39 11.61 -13.67 8.89
N SER A 40 11.40 -14.29 10.07
CA SER A 40 10.99 -15.70 10.17
C SER A 40 9.71 -15.98 9.40
N SER A 41 8.71 -15.13 9.55
CA SER A 41 7.42 -15.28 8.86
C SER A 41 7.55 -15.07 7.34
N ALA A 42 8.27 -14.03 6.92
CA ALA A 42 8.46 -13.72 5.51
C ALA A 42 9.29 -14.79 4.78
N GLY A 43 10.37 -15.30 5.42
CA GLY A 43 11.19 -16.36 4.85
C GLY A 43 10.46 -17.68 4.73
N ALA A 44 9.63 -18.05 5.72
CA ALA A 44 8.76 -19.20 5.65
C ALA A 44 7.73 -19.08 4.52
N LEU A 45 7.17 -17.89 4.33
CA LEU A 45 6.24 -17.61 3.23
C LEU A 45 6.91 -17.76 1.86
N ILE A 46 8.11 -17.24 1.68
CA ILE A 46 8.87 -17.39 0.43
C ILE A 46 9.19 -18.87 0.18
N HIS A 47 9.59 -19.63 1.20
CA HIS A 47 9.81 -21.05 1.10
C HIS A 47 8.53 -21.79 0.64
N TYR A 48 7.42 -21.54 1.29
CA TYR A 48 6.12 -22.13 0.93
C TYR A 48 5.70 -21.80 -0.52
N LEU A 49 5.89 -20.56 -0.94
CA LEU A 49 5.57 -20.16 -2.31
C LEU A 49 6.47 -20.85 -3.34
N ARG A 50 7.75 -21.06 -3.06
CA ARG A 50 8.66 -21.81 -3.92
C ARG A 50 8.21 -23.26 -4.11
N GLU A 51 7.78 -23.91 -3.03
CA GLU A 51 7.31 -25.30 -3.09
C GLU A 51 5.97 -25.45 -3.84
N THR A 52 5.06 -24.52 -3.65
CA THR A 52 3.70 -24.64 -4.18
C THR A 52 3.57 -24.14 -5.61
N GLN A 53 4.22 -23.05 -5.97
CA GLN A 53 4.04 -22.41 -7.28
C GLN A 53 4.98 -22.91 -8.36
N LYS A 54 6.09 -23.57 -8.01
CA LYS A 54 7.10 -24.13 -8.95
C LYS A 54 7.56 -23.17 -10.06
N SER A 55 7.17 -21.90 -10.00
CA SER A 55 7.52 -20.85 -10.96
C SER A 55 8.48 -19.87 -10.32
N ALA A 56 9.31 -19.23 -11.13
CA ALA A 56 10.17 -18.16 -10.68
C ALA A 56 9.33 -17.02 -10.11
N MET A 57 9.48 -16.72 -8.82
CA MET A 57 8.76 -15.65 -8.13
C MET A 57 9.44 -14.28 -8.35
N GLU A 58 9.95 -14.04 -9.56
CA GLU A 58 10.67 -12.82 -9.93
C GLU A 58 9.84 -11.55 -9.78
N HIS A 59 8.51 -11.69 -9.70
CA HIS A 59 7.60 -10.57 -9.46
C HIS A 59 7.62 -10.06 -8.01
N ILE A 60 8.12 -10.85 -7.05
CA ILE A 60 8.31 -10.42 -5.67
C ILE A 60 9.68 -9.77 -5.56
N THR A 61 9.73 -8.46 -5.75
CA THR A 61 10.98 -7.69 -5.86
C THR A 61 11.29 -6.84 -4.65
N ALA A 62 10.37 -6.71 -3.69
CA ALA A 62 10.52 -5.84 -2.53
C ALA A 62 10.03 -6.48 -1.24
N LEU A 63 10.74 -6.18 -0.15
CA LEU A 63 10.36 -6.46 1.22
C LEU A 63 10.23 -5.12 1.93
N THR A 64 9.02 -4.80 2.40
CA THR A 64 8.77 -3.53 3.08
C THR A 64 8.37 -3.79 4.52
N PRO A 65 9.16 -3.36 5.52
CA PRO A 65 8.81 -3.50 6.91
C PRO A 65 7.58 -2.64 7.24
N PHE A 66 6.69 -3.20 8.01
CA PHE A 66 5.51 -2.51 8.49
C PHE A 66 5.63 -2.26 10.00
N PRO A 67 5.86 -1.01 10.43
CA PRO A 67 5.96 -0.68 11.85
C PRO A 67 4.58 -0.74 12.50
N ILE A 68 4.30 -1.83 13.23
CA ILE A 68 3.02 -2.04 13.93
C ILE A 68 2.78 -0.93 14.97
N ASN A 69 3.85 -0.41 15.58
CA ASN A 69 3.78 0.57 16.66
C ASN A 69 3.42 2.00 16.20
N ASP A 70 3.39 2.27 14.90
CA ASP A 70 3.04 3.59 14.36
C ASP A 70 1.52 3.81 14.25
N TYR A 71 0.74 2.73 14.38
CA TYR A 71 -0.70 2.74 14.14
C TYR A 71 -1.48 2.23 15.36
N MET A 72 -2.68 2.80 15.54
CA MET A 72 -3.64 2.30 16.52
C MET A 72 -4.09 0.90 16.10
N ALA A 73 -3.96 -0.05 17.02
CA ALA A 73 -4.53 -1.39 16.83
C ALA A 73 -6.06 -1.31 16.97
N VAL A 74 -6.77 -1.58 15.91
CA VAL A 74 -8.24 -1.62 15.87
C VAL A 74 -8.64 -3.04 15.48
N ASP A 75 -9.35 -3.71 16.38
CA ASP A 75 -9.81 -5.08 16.16
C ASP A 75 -11.02 -5.15 15.20
N GLN A 76 -11.34 -6.35 14.75
CA GLN A 76 -12.42 -6.57 13.79
C GLN A 76 -13.81 -6.19 14.35
N CYS A 77 -14.02 -6.41 15.66
CA CYS A 77 -15.29 -6.03 16.30
C CYS A 77 -15.45 -4.51 16.34
N THR A 78 -14.38 -3.80 16.68
CA THR A 78 -14.36 -2.33 16.69
C THR A 78 -14.56 -1.77 15.28
N LEU A 79 -13.89 -2.32 14.27
CA LEU A 79 -14.08 -1.92 12.87
C LEU A 79 -15.54 -2.05 12.42
N ALA A 80 -16.19 -3.18 12.79
CA ALA A 80 -17.58 -3.44 12.46
C ALA A 80 -18.53 -2.53 13.27
N SER A 81 -18.33 -2.38 14.58
CA SER A 81 -19.18 -1.57 15.46
C SER A 81 -19.15 -0.08 15.12
N LEU A 82 -18.00 0.43 14.67
CA LEU A 82 -17.85 1.82 14.24
C LEU A 82 -18.22 2.03 12.76
N GLU A 83 -18.62 0.99 12.06
CA GLU A 83 -18.97 1.02 10.64
C GLU A 83 -17.92 1.74 9.77
N LEU A 84 -16.64 1.49 10.04
CA LEU A 84 -15.55 2.25 9.41
C LEU A 84 -15.47 2.02 7.90
N VAL A 85 -15.61 0.78 7.44
CA VAL A 85 -15.48 0.42 6.01
C VAL A 85 -16.71 -0.25 5.43
N GLN A 86 -17.59 -0.76 6.28
CA GLN A 86 -18.86 -1.37 5.93
C GLN A 86 -19.91 -0.99 6.95
N SER A 87 -21.13 -0.76 6.52
CA SER A 87 -22.28 -0.55 7.41
C SER A 87 -22.73 -1.88 8.03
N SER A 88 -23.65 -1.80 9.00
CA SER A 88 -24.33 -2.96 9.60
C SER A 88 -25.02 -3.86 8.59
N GLU A 89 -25.39 -3.31 7.42
CA GLU A 89 -25.96 -4.05 6.28
C GLU A 89 -24.92 -4.81 5.44
N GLY A 90 -23.62 -4.74 5.80
CA GLY A 90 -22.52 -5.37 5.07
C GLY A 90 -22.12 -4.67 3.77
N SER A 91 -22.66 -3.50 3.49
CA SER A 91 -22.32 -2.71 2.30
C SER A 91 -21.33 -1.58 2.63
N ARG A 92 -20.60 -1.09 1.62
CA ARG A 92 -19.77 0.12 1.79
C ARG A 92 -20.62 1.36 2.03
N LYS A 93 -21.82 1.42 1.46
CA LYS A 93 -22.73 2.55 1.59
C LYS A 93 -23.07 2.81 3.05
N ASN A 94 -23.12 4.07 3.44
CA ASN A 94 -23.36 4.54 4.81
C ASN A 94 -22.24 4.24 5.81
N SER A 95 -21.05 3.79 5.36
CA SER A 95 -19.88 3.67 6.24
C SER A 95 -19.12 5.00 6.34
N LEU A 96 -18.24 5.13 7.35
CA LEU A 96 -17.33 6.29 7.45
C LEU A 96 -16.48 6.45 6.18
N LEU A 97 -15.97 5.35 5.63
CA LEU A 97 -15.20 5.37 4.39
C LEU A 97 -16.00 5.89 3.21
N ASP A 98 -17.29 5.55 3.12
CA ASP A 98 -18.17 6.04 2.04
C ASP A 98 -18.34 7.56 2.10
N LEU A 99 -18.45 8.10 3.31
CA LEU A 99 -18.53 9.55 3.53
C LEU A 99 -17.23 10.29 3.19
N LEU A 100 -16.08 9.71 3.54
CA LEU A 100 -14.77 10.36 3.41
C LEU A 100 -14.14 10.19 2.02
N ASP A 101 -14.46 9.12 1.29
CA ASP A 101 -13.80 8.80 0.02
C ASP A 101 -14.40 9.59 -1.13
N LEU A 102 -13.88 10.79 -1.33
CA LEU A 102 -14.13 11.65 -2.49
C LEU A 102 -12.93 11.63 -3.45
N SER A 103 -12.17 10.53 -3.48
CA SER A 103 -10.98 10.38 -4.29
C SER A 103 -11.28 10.38 -5.79
N HIS A 104 -10.40 10.98 -6.58
CA HIS A 104 -10.49 10.96 -8.05
C HIS A 104 -9.66 9.83 -8.68
N THR A 105 -8.80 9.19 -7.90
CA THR A 105 -7.95 8.09 -8.37
C THR A 105 -8.18 6.83 -7.55
N PRO A 106 -8.08 5.63 -8.16
CA PRO A 106 -8.17 4.37 -7.42
C PRO A 106 -7.09 4.23 -6.34
N MET A 107 -5.89 4.77 -6.59
CA MET A 107 -4.79 4.81 -5.61
C MET A 107 -5.15 5.67 -4.39
N GLY A 108 -5.77 6.83 -4.62
CA GLY A 108 -6.30 7.69 -3.55
C GLY A 108 -7.37 6.98 -2.71
N ALA A 109 -8.30 6.29 -3.36
CA ALA A 109 -9.32 5.49 -2.68
C ALA A 109 -8.73 4.38 -1.81
N ARG A 110 -7.67 3.70 -2.28
CA ARG A 110 -6.93 2.72 -1.47
C ARG A 110 -6.22 3.38 -0.29
N ARG A 111 -5.61 4.54 -0.52
CA ARG A 111 -4.89 5.27 0.53
C ARG A 111 -5.81 5.77 1.63
N ILE A 112 -6.98 6.36 1.31
CA ILE A 112 -7.91 6.82 2.34
C ILE A 112 -8.51 5.64 3.12
N ARG A 113 -8.78 4.52 2.45
CA ARG A 113 -9.20 3.29 3.12
C ARG A 113 -8.14 2.79 4.10
N GLU A 114 -6.87 2.81 3.70
CA GLU A 114 -5.76 2.43 4.58
C GLU A 114 -5.67 3.36 5.79
N TRP A 115 -5.82 4.68 5.61
CA TRP A 115 -5.79 5.64 6.72
C TRP A 115 -6.92 5.46 7.71
N VAL A 116 -8.11 5.09 7.25
CA VAL A 116 -9.26 4.79 8.11
C VAL A 116 -9.02 3.50 8.91
N LEU A 117 -8.42 2.48 8.28
CA LEU A 117 -8.15 1.20 8.92
C LEU A 117 -6.92 1.22 9.85
N LYS A 118 -5.97 2.14 9.60
CA LYS A 118 -4.70 2.25 10.31
C LYS A 118 -4.49 3.69 10.78
N PRO A 119 -5.22 4.15 11.80
CA PRO A 119 -5.05 5.49 12.34
C PRO A 119 -3.66 5.66 12.95
N LEU A 120 -3.04 6.80 12.71
CA LEU A 120 -1.76 7.15 13.32
C LEU A 120 -1.90 7.37 14.82
N ILE A 121 -0.85 7.04 15.59
CA ILE A 121 -0.74 7.33 17.03
C ILE A 121 0.10 8.58 17.26
N ASP A 122 1.12 8.81 16.42
CA ASP A 122 2.03 9.93 16.58
C ASP A 122 1.32 11.27 16.31
N ALA A 123 1.20 12.08 17.37
CA ALA A 123 0.55 13.39 17.30
C ALA A 123 1.24 14.36 16.32
N LYS A 124 2.57 14.22 16.11
CA LYS A 124 3.30 15.06 15.16
C LYS A 124 2.90 14.73 13.73
N LYS A 125 2.92 13.44 13.37
CA LYS A 125 2.47 12.95 12.05
C LYS A 125 1.00 13.30 11.78
N ILE A 126 0.14 13.23 12.81
CA ILE A 126 -1.27 13.63 12.70
C ILE A 126 -1.39 15.13 12.39
N ARG A 127 -0.68 15.98 13.12
CA ARG A 127 -0.70 17.43 12.89
C ARG A 127 -0.18 17.80 11.50
N GLU A 128 0.88 17.17 11.03
CA GLU A 128 1.41 17.36 9.67
C GLU A 128 0.33 17.08 8.62
N ARG A 129 -0.44 15.98 8.75
CA ARG A 129 -1.57 15.71 7.85
C ARG A 129 -2.69 16.75 7.95
N LEU A 130 -3.03 17.16 9.17
CA LEU A 130 -4.07 18.17 9.40
C LEU A 130 -3.69 19.53 8.82
N ASN A 131 -2.41 19.90 8.88
CA ASN A 131 -1.91 21.14 8.26
C ASN A 131 -2.12 21.10 6.74
N ILE A 132 -1.76 20.01 6.07
CA ILE A 132 -1.97 19.86 4.63
C ILE A 132 -3.48 19.93 4.29
N VAL A 133 -4.34 19.34 5.11
CA VAL A 133 -5.79 19.44 4.93
C VAL A 133 -6.27 20.86 5.10
N ALA A 134 -5.74 21.62 6.08
CA ALA A 134 -6.06 23.02 6.29
C ALA A 134 -5.63 23.88 5.10
N ASP A 135 -4.42 23.67 4.58
CA ASP A 135 -3.91 24.39 3.41
C ASP A 135 -4.84 24.20 2.19
N PHE A 136 -5.24 22.96 1.89
CA PHE A 136 -6.18 22.71 0.80
C PHE A 136 -7.62 23.18 1.07
N LYS A 137 -8.02 23.28 2.34
CA LYS A 137 -9.31 23.82 2.72
C LYS A 137 -9.35 25.32 2.44
N ASP A 138 -8.29 26.03 2.80
CA ASP A 138 -8.18 27.48 2.71
C ASP A 138 -7.88 27.95 1.27
N ASN A 139 -7.35 27.07 0.41
CA ASN A 139 -7.03 27.31 -1.00
C ASN A 139 -7.95 26.51 -1.97
N PRO A 140 -9.23 26.89 -2.12
CA PRO A 140 -10.19 26.12 -2.91
C PRO A 140 -9.88 26.09 -4.42
N THR A 141 -9.21 27.12 -4.94
CA THR A 141 -8.83 27.21 -6.35
C THR A 141 -7.76 26.19 -6.69
N GLU A 142 -6.71 26.11 -5.89
CA GLU A 142 -5.62 25.13 -6.05
C GLU A 142 -6.12 23.71 -5.84
N ARG A 143 -6.92 23.50 -4.79
CA ARG A 143 -7.58 22.21 -4.57
C ARG A 143 -8.40 21.77 -5.78
N LYS A 144 -9.17 22.67 -6.41
CA LYS A 144 -9.95 22.35 -7.61
C LYS A 144 -9.03 22.00 -8.77
N HIS A 145 -7.98 22.79 -9.01
CA HIS A 145 -7.00 22.53 -10.07
C HIS A 145 -6.35 21.17 -9.91
N LEU A 146 -5.84 20.83 -8.73
CA LEU A 146 -5.28 19.50 -8.43
C LEU A 146 -6.30 18.37 -8.65
N ARG A 147 -7.54 18.56 -8.22
CA ARG A 147 -8.60 17.57 -8.43
C ARG A 147 -8.89 17.35 -9.92
N ASP A 148 -8.82 18.38 -10.74
CA ASP A 148 -9.04 18.27 -12.19
C ASP A 148 -7.86 17.54 -12.86
N LEU A 149 -6.61 17.80 -12.46
CA LEU A 149 -5.44 17.04 -12.93
C LEU A 149 -5.53 15.55 -12.53
N LEU A 150 -5.93 15.25 -11.31
CA LEU A 150 -6.04 13.88 -10.80
C LEU A 150 -7.07 13.02 -11.57
N LYS A 151 -8.07 13.62 -12.20
CA LYS A 151 -9.05 12.89 -13.04
C LYS A 151 -8.42 12.21 -14.25
N HIS A 152 -7.27 12.69 -14.70
CA HIS A 152 -6.55 12.15 -15.86
C HIS A 152 -5.50 11.09 -15.48
N ILE A 153 -5.36 10.79 -14.19
CA ILE A 153 -4.44 9.79 -13.69
C ILE A 153 -5.17 8.46 -13.49
N PHE A 154 -4.78 7.47 -14.26
CA PHE A 154 -5.28 6.11 -14.16
C PHE A 154 -4.61 5.34 -13.01
N ASP A 155 -5.03 4.11 -12.78
CA ASP A 155 -4.48 3.23 -11.74
C ASP A 155 -3.06 2.76 -12.10
N LEU A 156 -2.07 3.58 -11.76
CA LEU A 156 -0.66 3.31 -12.09
C LEU A 156 -0.13 2.03 -11.45
N GLU A 157 -0.52 1.73 -10.21
CA GLU A 157 -0.10 0.50 -9.53
C GLU A 157 -0.57 -0.74 -10.29
N ARG A 158 -1.83 -0.73 -10.76
CA ARG A 158 -2.40 -1.82 -11.54
C ARG A 158 -1.79 -1.92 -12.94
N LEU A 159 -1.56 -0.77 -13.58
CA LEU A 159 -0.92 -0.72 -14.90
C LEU A 159 0.51 -1.26 -14.85
N LEU A 160 1.31 -0.83 -13.87
CA LEU A 160 2.67 -1.33 -13.67
C LEU A 160 2.68 -2.83 -13.36
N GLY A 161 1.78 -3.31 -12.49
CA GLY A 161 1.65 -4.73 -12.22
C GLY A 161 1.35 -5.55 -13.47
N ARG A 162 0.47 -5.08 -14.37
CA ARG A 162 0.17 -5.76 -15.63
C ARG A 162 1.35 -5.77 -16.60
N ILE A 163 2.12 -4.68 -16.64
CA ILE A 163 3.33 -4.58 -17.46
C ILE A 163 4.37 -5.57 -16.96
N THR A 164 4.64 -5.61 -15.66
CA THR A 164 5.61 -6.53 -15.04
C THR A 164 5.26 -7.99 -15.30
N LEU A 165 3.96 -8.32 -15.29
CA LEU A 165 3.47 -9.68 -15.57
C LEU A 165 3.31 -9.98 -17.07
N SER A 166 3.78 -9.10 -17.97
CA SER A 166 3.62 -9.22 -19.43
C SER A 166 2.17 -9.42 -19.88
N ALA A 167 1.20 -8.97 -19.08
CA ALA A 167 -0.25 -9.09 -19.32
C ALA A 167 -0.87 -7.75 -19.78
N CYS A 168 -0.05 -6.77 -20.15
CA CYS A 168 -0.51 -5.47 -20.62
C CYS A 168 -0.94 -5.50 -22.09
N ASN A 169 -1.87 -4.62 -22.43
CA ASN A 169 -2.30 -4.38 -23.81
C ASN A 169 -2.02 -2.92 -24.22
N ALA A 170 -2.25 -2.59 -25.51
CA ALA A 170 -2.00 -1.25 -26.03
C ALA A 170 -2.80 -0.15 -25.29
N ARG A 171 -4.01 -0.44 -24.81
CA ARG A 171 -4.81 0.52 -24.05
C ARG A 171 -4.18 0.82 -22.68
N ASP A 172 -3.58 -0.18 -22.05
CA ASP A 172 -2.88 -0.01 -20.76
C ASP A 172 -1.67 0.92 -20.94
N LEU A 173 -0.93 0.78 -22.06
CA LEU A 173 0.22 1.65 -22.36
C LEU A 173 -0.23 3.09 -22.66
N ILE A 174 -1.34 3.27 -23.37
CA ILE A 174 -1.92 4.60 -23.62
C ILE A 174 -2.36 5.23 -22.28
N ALA A 175 -3.03 4.49 -21.42
CA ALA A 175 -3.45 4.97 -20.10
C ALA A 175 -2.24 5.37 -19.22
N LEU A 176 -1.16 4.58 -19.27
CA LEU A 176 0.10 4.91 -18.59
C LEU A 176 0.69 6.21 -19.16
N LYS A 177 0.81 6.32 -20.49
CA LYS A 177 1.31 7.53 -21.16
C LYS A 177 0.50 8.76 -20.73
N THR A 178 -0.82 8.72 -20.85
CA THR A 178 -1.70 9.84 -20.47
C THR A 178 -1.50 10.24 -19.00
N SER A 179 -1.35 9.26 -18.10
CA SER A 179 -1.09 9.56 -16.69
C SER A 179 0.26 10.23 -16.47
N LEU A 180 1.31 9.78 -17.18
CA LEU A 180 2.65 10.35 -17.06
C LEU A 180 2.74 11.77 -17.63
N GLU A 181 1.97 12.09 -18.65
CA GLU A 181 1.91 13.43 -19.26
C GLU A 181 1.35 14.49 -18.29
N VAL A 182 0.57 14.09 -17.27
CA VAL A 182 0.03 14.99 -16.24
C VAL A 182 1.03 15.31 -15.13
N PHE A 183 2.08 14.50 -14.94
CA PHE A 183 2.99 14.68 -13.80
C PHE A 183 3.74 16.02 -13.75
N PRO A 184 4.20 16.62 -14.86
CA PRO A 184 4.83 17.93 -14.82
C PRO A 184 3.88 18.98 -14.21
N ASP A 185 2.64 19.04 -14.70
CA ASP A 185 1.62 20.00 -14.23
C ASP A 185 1.25 19.74 -12.76
N LEU A 186 1.15 18.47 -12.37
CA LEU A 186 0.89 18.08 -10.99
C LEU A 186 2.04 18.48 -10.07
N SER A 187 3.28 18.30 -10.52
CA SER A 187 4.47 18.71 -9.75
C SER A 187 4.57 20.22 -9.59
N GLU A 188 4.16 20.98 -10.59
CA GLU A 188 4.12 22.45 -10.52
C GLU A 188 3.04 22.92 -9.55
N ALA A 189 1.83 22.36 -9.67
CA ALA A 189 0.70 22.68 -8.79
C ALA A 189 0.93 22.31 -7.31
N LEU A 190 1.85 21.39 -7.00
CA LEU A 190 2.22 21.03 -5.62
C LEU A 190 3.36 21.87 -5.04
N LYS A 191 4.00 22.75 -5.83
CA LYS A 191 5.08 23.64 -5.38
C LYS A 191 4.57 25.05 -5.07
N SER A 192 3.39 25.39 -5.55
CA SER A 192 2.69 26.65 -5.28
C SER A 192 2.08 26.67 -3.90
#